data_8cae94e182ef03de5cebca6c74ce8630
#
_entry.id   8cae94e182ef03de5cebca6c74ce8630
#
_cell.length_a   1.000
_cell.length_b   1.000
_cell.length_c   1.000
_cell.angle_alpha   90.00
_cell.angle_beta   90.00
_cell.angle_gamma   90.00
#
_symmetry.space_group_name_H-M   'P 1'
#
loop_
_entity.id
_entity.type
_entity.pdbx_description
1 polymer ?
#
loop_
_entity_poly.entity_id
_entity_poly.type
_entity_poly.pdbx_seq_one_letter_code
_entity_poly.pdbx_strand_id
1 'polypeptide(L)'
;MADEKIIFSMNRVGKVLPSSNRIILKDICLSFFYGAKIGIIGLNGSGKSTLMKIIAGVEQSYQGEVVWAPGYSVGYLEQEPQMDPEKTVLEVVQEGVQEIMDVLKEYEEVNLKFCEPMSDDEMNKLIERQGELTEKIEHCGGWEIDSKLERAMDALQCPPSDAKIATLSGGERRRVALCRLLLQQPDVLLLDEPTNHLDTESIQWLEAHLQQYKGTVIAVTHDRYFLDDVAGWILELDRGEGIPWKGNYSSWLEQKTKRLEMEEKQESKRRKTLERELEWVRMAPKARHAKSKARLGAYEKLASQDGKEKEANLEIYIPDGPKLGNKVILFNDVSKAYGDKLLFEHLSFVLPPAGIVGVIGPNGAGKTTLFRLIMGLEQPDSGEITIGETVKLAYVDQQHKSIDPDKTVFQTIADGSDWIRLGKRDVNARAYVSRFNFTGSDQEKLCGVLSGGERNRLHLALTLKDEGNVLLLDEPTNDVDDNTIRALEEGLENFAGCAVVISHDRWFLDRIATHILAFEGDSQVYFFEGTYSEYEENKKKRLGDEEPKRFKYKKLME
;
A
#
# COMPACT_ATOMS: atom_id res chain seq x y z
N MET A 1 -28.25 -10.73 17.76
CA MET A 1 -26.79 -10.63 17.81
C MET A 1 -26.31 -11.92 17.20
N ALA A 2 -25.68 -11.90 16.02
CA ALA A 2 -25.04 -13.09 15.47
C ALA A 2 -24.00 -13.56 16.49
N ASP A 3 -23.94 -14.85 16.78
CA ASP A 3 -22.91 -15.44 17.64
C ASP A 3 -21.54 -15.11 17.01
N GLU A 4 -20.84 -14.15 17.57
CA GLU A 4 -19.48 -13.76 17.15
C GLU A 4 -18.53 -14.89 17.53
N LYS A 5 -18.32 -15.82 16.59
CA LYS A 5 -17.49 -17.00 16.81
C LYS A 5 -16.02 -16.60 16.77
N ILE A 6 -15.30 -16.77 17.88
CA ILE A 6 -13.86 -16.52 17.94
C ILE A 6 -13.14 -17.62 17.16
N ILE A 7 -12.25 -17.21 16.23
CA ILE A 7 -11.45 -18.12 15.41
C ILE A 7 -10.03 -18.29 15.94
N PHE A 8 -9.45 -17.23 16.48
CA PHE A 8 -8.18 -17.31 17.21
C PHE A 8 -8.04 -16.18 18.22
N SER A 9 -7.19 -16.38 19.20
CA SER A 9 -6.86 -15.41 20.24
C SER A 9 -5.36 -15.33 20.44
N MET A 10 -4.88 -14.12 20.66
CA MET A 10 -3.50 -13.82 21.00
C MET A 10 -3.41 -13.50 22.50
N ASN A 11 -2.53 -14.20 23.22
CA ASN A 11 -2.33 -14.02 24.66
C ASN A 11 -0.91 -13.53 24.93
N ARG A 12 -0.77 -12.26 25.33
CA ARG A 12 0.51 -11.62 25.66
C ARG A 12 1.57 -11.82 24.58
N VAL A 13 1.18 -11.66 23.32
CA VAL A 13 2.10 -11.81 22.21
C VAL A 13 3.05 -10.62 22.19
N GLY A 14 4.36 -10.93 22.27
CA GLY A 14 5.44 -9.98 22.26
C GLY A 14 6.60 -10.43 21.39
N LYS A 15 7.30 -9.47 20.76
CA LYS A 15 8.49 -9.75 19.95
C LYS A 15 9.55 -8.69 20.18
N VAL A 16 10.77 -9.17 20.45
CA VAL A 16 11.98 -8.35 20.58
C VAL A 16 12.97 -8.78 19.50
N LEU A 17 13.56 -7.81 18.80
CA LEU A 17 14.64 -8.11 17.83
C LEU A 17 15.93 -8.43 18.58
N PRO A 18 16.52 -9.62 18.39
CA PRO A 18 17.74 -10.02 19.09
C PRO A 18 18.94 -9.11 18.78
N SER A 19 19.02 -8.57 17.55
CA SER A 19 20.14 -7.76 17.07
C SER A 19 20.23 -6.37 17.68
N SER A 20 19.09 -5.76 18.04
CA SER A 20 19.03 -4.38 18.52
C SER A 20 18.36 -4.22 19.89
N ASN A 21 17.90 -5.31 20.49
CA ASN A 21 17.09 -5.33 21.71
C ASN A 21 15.85 -4.41 21.64
N ARG A 22 15.39 -4.10 20.42
CA ARG A 22 14.22 -3.25 20.15
C ARG A 22 12.95 -4.09 20.32
N ILE A 23 12.04 -3.62 21.16
CA ILE A 23 10.69 -4.19 21.29
C ILE A 23 9.88 -3.78 20.06
N ILE A 24 9.37 -4.77 19.30
CA ILE A 24 8.51 -4.57 18.14
C ILE A 24 7.05 -4.73 18.56
N LEU A 25 6.73 -5.82 19.28
CA LEU A 25 5.39 -6.11 19.79
C LEU A 25 5.47 -6.30 21.30
N LYS A 26 4.49 -5.76 22.03
CA LYS A 26 4.46 -5.76 23.49
C LYS A 26 3.09 -6.19 23.98
N ASP A 27 3.04 -7.36 24.64
CA ASP A 27 1.86 -7.86 25.38
C ASP A 27 0.52 -7.74 24.62
N ILE A 28 0.49 -8.09 23.33
CA ILE A 28 -0.74 -8.01 22.53
C ILE A 28 -1.71 -9.10 23.00
N CYS A 29 -2.89 -8.69 23.47
CA CYS A 29 -3.98 -9.55 23.89
C CYS A 29 -5.24 -9.18 23.10
N LEU A 30 -5.56 -9.97 22.06
CA LEU A 30 -6.67 -9.72 21.14
C LEU A 30 -7.37 -11.03 20.77
N SER A 31 -8.68 -10.97 20.52
CA SER A 31 -9.46 -12.06 19.98
C SER A 31 -10.09 -11.65 18.66
N PHE A 32 -10.07 -12.55 17.69
CA PHE A 32 -10.52 -12.32 16.32
C PHE A 32 -11.75 -13.16 16.00
N PHE A 33 -12.74 -12.54 15.36
CA PHE A 33 -14.03 -13.16 15.07
C PHE A 33 -14.13 -13.61 13.61
N TYR A 34 -14.89 -14.66 13.36
CA TYR A 34 -15.17 -15.13 12.00
C TYR A 34 -15.95 -14.07 11.22
N GLY A 35 -15.55 -13.88 9.97
CA GLY A 35 -16.15 -12.88 9.07
C GLY A 35 -15.75 -11.44 9.32
N ALA A 36 -14.90 -11.16 10.34
CA ALA A 36 -14.40 -9.81 10.57
C ALA A 36 -13.48 -9.34 9.45
N LYS A 37 -13.61 -8.06 9.06
CA LYS A 37 -12.73 -7.38 8.10
C LYS A 37 -11.89 -6.39 8.89
N ILE A 38 -10.59 -6.63 8.97
CA ILE A 38 -9.67 -5.92 9.87
C ILE A 38 -8.54 -5.31 9.06
N GLY A 39 -8.41 -3.99 9.12
CA GLY A 39 -7.27 -3.27 8.59
C GLY A 39 -6.21 -3.07 9.68
N ILE A 40 -4.96 -3.43 9.42
CA ILE A 40 -3.83 -3.16 10.32
C ILE A 40 -3.08 -1.93 9.83
N ILE A 41 -2.96 -0.93 10.69
CA ILE A 41 -2.25 0.32 10.41
C ILE A 41 -1.15 0.59 11.43
N GLY A 42 -0.20 1.42 11.09
CA GLY A 42 0.92 1.82 11.97
C GLY A 42 2.13 2.26 11.15
N LEU A 43 3.07 2.91 11.82
CA LEU A 43 4.30 3.40 11.19
C LEU A 43 5.13 2.26 10.58
N ASN A 44 6.03 2.60 9.65
CA ASN A 44 6.98 1.64 9.13
C ASN A 44 7.91 1.15 10.25
N GLY A 45 8.09 -0.17 10.33
CA GLY A 45 8.82 -0.80 11.43
C GLY A 45 8.04 -0.92 12.76
N SER A 46 6.73 -0.64 12.78
CA SER A 46 5.87 -0.87 13.96
C SER A 46 5.53 -2.34 14.23
N GLY A 47 5.90 -3.24 13.31
CA GLY A 47 5.70 -4.69 13.46
C GLY A 47 4.49 -5.26 12.74
N LYS A 48 3.86 -4.53 11.79
CA LYS A 48 2.70 -5.00 11.01
C LYS A 48 2.94 -6.36 10.35
N SER A 49 3.95 -6.46 9.49
CA SER A 49 4.30 -7.73 8.81
C SER A 49 4.78 -8.81 9.78
N THR A 50 5.43 -8.43 10.90
CA THR A 50 5.80 -9.38 11.96
C THR A 50 4.56 -9.98 12.62
N LEU A 51 3.56 -9.15 12.93
CA LEU A 51 2.29 -9.61 13.48
C LEU A 51 1.58 -10.56 12.51
N MET A 52 1.55 -10.23 11.21
CA MET A 52 0.98 -11.09 10.17
C MET A 52 1.69 -12.45 10.09
N LYS A 53 3.02 -12.46 10.13
CA LYS A 53 3.83 -13.71 10.12
C LYS A 53 3.59 -14.57 11.37
N ILE A 54 3.37 -13.94 12.53
CA ILE A 54 3.02 -14.66 13.77
C ILE A 54 1.64 -15.29 13.64
N ILE A 55 0.64 -14.55 13.15
CA ILE A 55 -0.72 -15.05 12.92
C ILE A 55 -0.69 -16.18 11.89
N ALA A 56 0.09 -16.04 10.81
CA ALA A 56 0.25 -17.06 9.78
C ALA A 56 1.02 -18.31 10.24
N GLY A 57 1.66 -18.29 11.45
CA GLY A 57 2.49 -19.37 11.95
C GLY A 57 3.88 -19.49 11.29
N VAL A 58 4.24 -18.53 10.44
CA VAL A 58 5.56 -18.46 9.78
C VAL A 58 6.66 -18.04 10.77
N GLU A 59 6.36 -17.07 11.64
CA GLU A 59 7.27 -16.63 12.69
C GLU A 59 6.94 -17.33 14.01
N GLN A 60 7.86 -18.13 14.51
CA GLN A 60 7.68 -18.92 15.74
C GLN A 60 8.47 -18.38 16.94
N SER A 61 9.40 -17.44 16.69
CA SER A 61 10.25 -16.87 17.73
C SER A 61 9.60 -15.62 18.34
N TYR A 62 8.59 -15.81 19.19
CA TYR A 62 7.89 -14.74 19.90
C TYR A 62 7.54 -15.16 21.34
N GLN A 63 7.16 -14.20 22.19
CA GLN A 63 6.67 -14.44 23.54
C GLN A 63 5.14 -14.52 23.53
N GLY A 64 4.56 -15.26 24.46
CA GLY A 64 3.12 -15.48 24.52
C GLY A 64 2.66 -16.63 23.63
N GLU A 65 1.38 -16.65 23.30
CA GLU A 65 0.80 -17.73 22.50
C GLU A 65 -0.31 -17.22 21.57
N VAL A 66 -0.48 -17.89 20.42
CA VAL A 66 -1.62 -17.71 19.51
C VAL A 66 -2.40 -19.02 19.52
N VAL A 67 -3.65 -18.95 20.00
CA VAL A 67 -4.52 -20.11 20.14
C VAL A 67 -5.56 -20.08 19.03
N TRP A 68 -5.53 -21.06 18.15
CA TRP A 68 -6.48 -21.25 17.06
C TRP A 68 -7.62 -22.18 17.45
N ALA A 69 -8.84 -21.82 17.05
CA ALA A 69 -9.95 -22.78 17.08
C ALA A 69 -9.71 -23.85 16.00
N PRO A 70 -10.05 -25.13 16.26
CA PRO A 70 -9.80 -26.21 15.32
C PRO A 70 -10.66 -26.07 14.04
N GLY A 71 -10.10 -26.50 12.92
CA GLY A 71 -10.80 -26.65 11.64
C GLY A 71 -10.86 -25.42 10.76
N TYR A 72 -10.09 -24.37 11.04
CA TYR A 72 -9.96 -23.18 10.17
C TYR A 72 -8.69 -23.21 9.35
N SER A 73 -8.83 -22.88 8.07
CA SER A 73 -7.73 -22.71 7.12
C SER A 73 -7.23 -21.26 7.11
N VAL A 74 -5.92 -21.08 6.94
CA VAL A 74 -5.27 -19.77 6.88
C VAL A 74 -4.52 -19.63 5.58
N GLY A 75 -4.78 -18.56 4.86
CA GLY A 75 -4.03 -18.19 3.67
C GLY A 75 -3.27 -16.89 3.91
N TYR A 76 -2.01 -16.84 3.51
CA TYR A 76 -1.15 -15.68 3.71
C TYR A 76 -0.50 -15.22 2.41
N LEU A 77 -0.74 -13.95 2.05
CA LEU A 77 -0.03 -13.28 0.96
C LEU A 77 1.24 -12.64 1.52
N GLU A 78 2.37 -13.23 1.21
CA GLU A 78 3.68 -12.68 1.57
C GLU A 78 4.05 -11.48 0.69
N GLN A 79 4.91 -10.59 1.20
CA GLN A 79 5.43 -9.46 0.45
C GLN A 79 6.24 -9.93 -0.79
N GLU A 80 7.01 -11.01 -0.65
CA GLU A 80 7.73 -11.67 -1.74
C GLU A 80 7.33 -13.15 -1.82
N PRO A 81 6.24 -13.49 -2.53
CA PRO A 81 5.73 -14.84 -2.57
C PRO A 81 6.70 -15.80 -3.27
N GLN A 82 6.98 -16.91 -2.62
CA GLN A 82 7.80 -17.99 -3.18
C GLN A 82 6.94 -18.86 -4.09
N MET A 83 7.36 -19.04 -5.33
CA MET A 83 6.70 -19.87 -6.34
C MET A 83 7.76 -20.63 -7.14
N ASP A 84 7.37 -21.78 -7.67
CA ASP A 84 8.24 -22.60 -8.50
C ASP A 84 8.55 -21.86 -9.83
N PRO A 85 9.81 -21.52 -10.12
CA PRO A 85 10.18 -20.75 -11.30
C PRO A 85 9.92 -21.47 -12.62
N GLU A 86 9.83 -22.83 -12.63
CA GLU A 86 9.60 -23.62 -13.82
C GLU A 86 8.13 -23.69 -14.24
N LYS A 87 7.20 -23.43 -13.31
CA LYS A 87 5.76 -23.46 -13.59
C LYS A 87 5.30 -22.27 -14.40
N THR A 88 4.18 -22.47 -15.10
CA THR A 88 3.45 -21.41 -15.80
C THR A 88 2.50 -20.68 -14.84
N VAL A 89 2.04 -19.50 -15.25
CA VAL A 89 1.05 -18.71 -14.49
C VAL A 89 -0.21 -19.52 -14.23
N LEU A 90 -0.73 -20.21 -15.25
CA LEU A 90 -1.93 -21.03 -15.12
C LEU A 90 -1.74 -22.16 -14.10
N GLU A 91 -0.63 -22.89 -14.17
CA GLU A 91 -0.34 -23.99 -13.23
C GLU A 91 -0.29 -23.51 -11.78
N VAL A 92 0.31 -22.33 -11.53
CA VAL A 92 0.35 -21.75 -10.17
C VAL A 92 -1.04 -21.29 -9.70
N VAL A 93 -1.85 -20.70 -10.59
CA VAL A 93 -3.21 -20.28 -10.23
C VAL A 93 -4.10 -21.49 -9.96
N GLN A 94 -3.96 -22.56 -10.73
CA GLN A 94 -4.68 -23.83 -10.55
C GLN A 94 -4.37 -24.51 -9.21
N GLU A 95 -3.18 -24.30 -8.62
CA GLU A 95 -2.88 -24.80 -7.26
C GLU A 95 -3.89 -24.31 -6.22
N GLY A 96 -4.45 -23.09 -6.40
CA GLY A 96 -5.47 -22.54 -5.50
C GLY A 96 -6.80 -23.31 -5.51
N VAL A 97 -7.06 -24.07 -6.56
CA VAL A 97 -8.27 -24.88 -6.75
C VAL A 97 -7.96 -26.36 -6.96
N GLN A 98 -6.79 -26.81 -6.48
CA GLN A 98 -6.28 -28.15 -6.71
C GLN A 98 -7.28 -29.23 -6.29
N GLU A 99 -7.95 -29.07 -5.14
CA GLU A 99 -8.97 -30.01 -4.65
C GLU A 99 -10.12 -30.19 -5.65
N ILE A 100 -10.56 -29.10 -6.29
CA ILE A 100 -11.65 -29.13 -7.29
C ILE A 100 -11.13 -29.79 -8.57
N MET A 101 -9.91 -29.47 -8.98
CA MET A 101 -9.28 -30.07 -10.17
C MET A 101 -9.08 -31.57 -10.01
N ASP A 102 -8.71 -32.03 -8.82
CA ASP A 102 -8.55 -33.45 -8.52
C ASP A 102 -9.90 -34.19 -8.58
N VAL A 103 -10.98 -33.57 -8.07
CA VAL A 103 -12.33 -34.13 -8.17
C VAL A 103 -12.80 -34.19 -9.63
N LEU A 104 -12.53 -33.17 -10.43
CA LEU A 104 -12.85 -33.16 -11.86
C LEU A 104 -12.08 -34.24 -12.64
N LYS A 105 -10.80 -34.42 -12.35
CA LYS A 105 -9.98 -35.49 -12.95
C LYS A 105 -10.52 -36.86 -12.58
N GLU A 106 -10.84 -37.09 -11.31
CA GLU A 106 -11.43 -38.34 -10.87
C GLU A 106 -12.78 -38.60 -11.58
N TYR A 107 -13.60 -37.56 -11.75
CA TYR A 107 -14.86 -37.66 -12.48
C TYR A 107 -14.64 -38.05 -13.95
N GLU A 108 -13.65 -37.45 -14.62
CA GLU A 108 -13.29 -37.83 -15.99
C GLU A 108 -12.78 -39.28 -16.08
N GLU A 109 -11.93 -39.70 -15.15
CA GLU A 109 -11.44 -41.07 -15.06
C GLU A 109 -12.58 -42.09 -14.84
N VAL A 110 -13.55 -41.76 -14.00
CA VAL A 110 -14.74 -42.58 -13.80
C VAL A 110 -15.55 -42.67 -15.08
N ASN A 111 -15.74 -41.55 -15.78
CA ASN A 111 -16.45 -41.54 -17.08
C ASN A 111 -15.73 -42.35 -18.15
N LEU A 112 -14.40 -42.34 -18.23
CA LEU A 112 -13.64 -43.16 -19.15
C LEU A 112 -13.79 -44.66 -18.86
N LYS A 113 -13.84 -45.04 -17.57
CA LYS A 113 -14.05 -46.45 -17.15
C LYS A 113 -15.38 -47.01 -17.61
N PHE A 114 -16.44 -46.21 -17.78
CA PHE A 114 -17.72 -46.68 -18.34
C PHE A 114 -17.59 -47.19 -19.80
N CYS A 115 -16.53 -46.87 -20.50
CA CYS A 115 -16.28 -47.35 -21.82
C CYS A 115 -15.61 -48.74 -21.86
N GLU A 116 -15.21 -49.29 -20.68
CA GLU A 116 -14.59 -50.60 -20.58
C GLU A 116 -15.65 -51.68 -20.26
N PRO A 117 -15.48 -52.90 -20.74
CA PRO A 117 -16.38 -54.01 -20.40
C PRO A 117 -16.21 -54.37 -18.90
N MET A 118 -17.30 -54.32 -18.15
CA MET A 118 -17.30 -54.53 -16.71
C MET A 118 -18.51 -55.37 -16.26
N SER A 119 -18.50 -55.86 -15.02
CA SER A 119 -19.62 -56.57 -14.40
C SER A 119 -20.68 -55.59 -13.88
N ASP A 120 -21.93 -56.09 -13.68
CA ASP A 120 -23.04 -55.30 -13.15
C ASP A 120 -22.73 -54.70 -11.76
N ASP A 121 -21.97 -55.40 -10.91
CA ASP A 121 -21.58 -54.91 -9.56
C ASP A 121 -20.52 -53.78 -9.67
N GLU A 122 -19.63 -53.83 -10.60
CA GLU A 122 -18.66 -52.78 -10.89
C GLU A 122 -19.33 -51.53 -11.48
N MET A 123 -20.28 -51.75 -12.38
CA MET A 123 -21.09 -50.69 -12.99
C MET A 123 -21.85 -49.91 -11.91
N ASN A 124 -22.51 -50.61 -11.00
CA ASN A 124 -23.27 -49.97 -9.89
C ASN A 124 -22.37 -49.13 -8.98
N LYS A 125 -21.16 -49.61 -8.64
CA LYS A 125 -20.20 -48.86 -7.84
C LYS A 125 -19.69 -47.61 -8.57
N LEU A 126 -19.46 -47.69 -9.87
CA LEU A 126 -19.05 -46.53 -10.68
C LEU A 126 -20.16 -45.48 -10.77
N ILE A 127 -21.43 -45.89 -10.90
CA ILE A 127 -22.60 -45.00 -10.91
C ILE A 127 -22.71 -44.26 -9.57
N GLU A 128 -22.59 -45.00 -8.44
CA GLU A 128 -22.59 -44.39 -7.10
C GLU A 128 -21.45 -43.37 -6.93
N ARG A 129 -20.23 -43.77 -7.33
CA ARG A 129 -19.07 -42.87 -7.27
C ARG A 129 -19.23 -41.64 -8.17
N GLN A 130 -19.75 -41.80 -9.38
CA GLN A 130 -20.04 -40.68 -10.27
C GLN A 130 -21.06 -39.72 -9.66
N GLY A 131 -22.13 -40.26 -9.00
CA GLY A 131 -23.12 -39.47 -8.28
C GLY A 131 -22.48 -38.61 -7.15
N GLU A 132 -21.64 -39.23 -6.31
CA GLU A 132 -20.91 -38.52 -5.25
C GLU A 132 -20.01 -37.41 -5.79
N LEU A 133 -19.30 -37.68 -6.90
CA LEU A 133 -18.41 -36.69 -7.53
C LEU A 133 -19.22 -35.55 -8.16
N THR A 134 -20.37 -35.87 -8.79
CA THR A 134 -21.26 -34.85 -9.36
C THR A 134 -21.78 -33.90 -8.29
N GLU A 135 -22.28 -34.44 -7.16
CA GLU A 135 -22.71 -33.62 -6.03
C GLU A 135 -21.58 -32.71 -5.48
N LYS A 136 -20.37 -33.26 -5.37
CA LYS A 136 -19.20 -32.46 -4.95
C LYS A 136 -18.88 -31.35 -5.95
N ILE A 137 -18.85 -31.65 -7.25
CA ILE A 137 -18.57 -30.67 -8.30
C ILE A 137 -19.64 -29.57 -8.32
N GLU A 138 -20.92 -29.92 -8.19
CA GLU A 138 -22.00 -28.94 -8.11
C GLU A 138 -21.89 -28.06 -6.87
N HIS A 139 -21.60 -28.67 -5.70
CA HIS A 139 -21.46 -27.93 -4.45
C HIS A 139 -20.31 -26.91 -4.48
N CYS A 140 -19.18 -27.26 -5.09
CA CYS A 140 -18.01 -26.38 -5.25
C CYS A 140 -18.10 -25.47 -6.49
N GLY A 141 -19.13 -25.63 -7.34
CA GLY A 141 -19.26 -24.91 -8.61
C GLY A 141 -18.11 -25.22 -9.57
N GLY A 142 -17.67 -26.49 -9.59
CA GLY A 142 -16.52 -26.96 -10.37
C GLY A 142 -16.73 -26.94 -11.89
N TRP A 143 -17.98 -27.01 -12.36
CA TRP A 143 -18.29 -26.92 -13.79
C TRP A 143 -17.89 -25.58 -14.45
N GLU A 144 -17.82 -24.51 -13.66
CA GLU A 144 -17.46 -23.16 -14.13
C GLU A 144 -16.05 -22.74 -13.71
N ILE A 145 -15.22 -23.70 -13.27
CA ILE A 145 -13.93 -23.39 -12.67
C ILE A 145 -13.01 -22.63 -13.65
N ASP A 146 -12.94 -23.05 -14.91
CA ASP A 146 -12.10 -22.40 -15.93
C ASP A 146 -12.54 -20.95 -16.15
N SER A 147 -13.83 -20.69 -16.20
CA SER A 147 -14.38 -19.33 -16.33
C SER A 147 -14.14 -18.48 -15.07
N LYS A 148 -14.10 -19.09 -13.87
CA LYS A 148 -13.73 -18.39 -12.63
C LYS A 148 -12.24 -18.05 -12.61
N LEU A 149 -11.37 -18.97 -13.06
CA LEU A 149 -9.93 -18.75 -13.19
C LEU A 149 -9.65 -17.59 -14.16
N GLU A 150 -10.23 -17.64 -15.36
CA GLU A 150 -10.05 -16.58 -16.36
C GLU A 150 -10.51 -15.21 -15.83
N ARG A 151 -11.71 -15.14 -15.22
CA ARG A 151 -12.22 -13.88 -14.65
C ARG A 151 -11.32 -13.32 -13.56
N ALA A 152 -10.83 -14.18 -12.64
CA ALA A 152 -9.94 -13.73 -11.58
C ALA A 152 -8.58 -13.27 -12.12
N MET A 153 -8.02 -13.99 -13.08
CA MET A 153 -6.77 -13.62 -13.74
C MET A 153 -6.89 -12.32 -14.54
N ASP A 154 -8.00 -12.13 -15.25
CA ASP A 154 -8.27 -10.91 -16.02
C ASP A 154 -8.48 -9.70 -15.08
N ALA A 155 -9.25 -9.85 -14.02
CA ALA A 155 -9.52 -8.78 -13.05
C ALA A 155 -8.26 -8.29 -12.33
N LEU A 156 -7.35 -9.20 -12.00
CA LEU A 156 -6.05 -8.88 -11.40
C LEU A 156 -4.96 -8.60 -12.42
N GLN A 157 -5.31 -8.56 -13.71
CA GLN A 157 -4.37 -8.35 -14.82
C GLN A 157 -3.12 -9.24 -14.70
N CYS A 158 -3.34 -10.53 -14.44
CA CYS A 158 -2.27 -11.51 -14.41
C CYS A 158 -1.57 -11.60 -15.78
N PRO A 159 -0.27 -11.94 -15.81
CA PRO A 159 0.45 -12.21 -17.06
C PRO A 159 -0.22 -13.32 -17.87
N PRO A 160 0.15 -13.49 -19.16
CA PRO A 160 -0.37 -14.57 -19.99
C PRO A 160 -0.24 -15.93 -19.31
N SER A 161 -1.25 -16.77 -19.46
CA SER A 161 -1.37 -18.07 -18.79
C SER A 161 -0.19 -19.03 -19.04
N ASP A 162 0.46 -18.91 -20.20
CA ASP A 162 1.61 -19.69 -20.65
C ASP A 162 2.97 -19.10 -20.23
N ALA A 163 2.99 -17.89 -19.64
CA ALA A 163 4.22 -17.26 -19.20
C ALA A 163 4.85 -18.02 -18.02
N LYS A 164 6.17 -18.21 -18.03
CA LYS A 164 6.90 -18.86 -16.92
C LYS A 164 7.12 -17.88 -15.76
N ILE A 165 6.97 -18.37 -14.54
CA ILE A 165 7.18 -17.59 -13.30
C ILE A 165 8.58 -16.99 -13.24
N ALA A 166 9.61 -17.69 -13.75
CA ALA A 166 10.99 -17.19 -13.79
C ALA A 166 11.14 -15.86 -14.54
N THR A 167 10.31 -15.60 -15.54
CA THR A 167 10.39 -14.40 -16.40
C THR A 167 9.61 -13.20 -15.88
N LEU A 168 8.82 -13.39 -14.81
CA LEU A 168 7.93 -12.38 -14.26
C LEU A 168 8.67 -11.40 -13.37
N SER A 169 8.26 -10.14 -13.42
CA SER A 169 8.63 -9.11 -12.43
C SER A 169 8.06 -9.44 -11.03
N GLY A 170 8.60 -8.80 -9.99
CA GLY A 170 8.10 -8.97 -8.63
C GLY A 170 6.62 -8.64 -8.48
N GLY A 171 6.16 -7.56 -9.09
CA GLY A 171 4.74 -7.16 -9.07
C GLY A 171 3.83 -8.16 -9.79
N GLU A 172 4.27 -8.71 -10.92
CA GLU A 172 3.51 -9.75 -11.65
C GLU A 172 3.41 -11.04 -10.85
N ARG A 173 4.50 -11.49 -10.23
CA ARG A 173 4.48 -12.68 -9.33
C ARG A 173 3.49 -12.47 -8.18
N ARG A 174 3.45 -11.26 -7.63
CA ARG A 174 2.55 -10.94 -6.52
C ARG A 174 1.08 -10.99 -6.95
N ARG A 175 0.74 -10.49 -8.14
CA ARG A 175 -0.62 -10.60 -8.68
C ARG A 175 -1.06 -12.05 -8.89
N VAL A 176 -0.16 -12.90 -9.40
CA VAL A 176 -0.40 -14.35 -9.56
C VAL A 176 -0.62 -15.03 -8.20
N ALA A 177 0.20 -14.70 -7.19
CA ALA A 177 0.05 -15.24 -5.84
C ALA A 177 -1.26 -14.80 -5.18
N LEU A 178 -1.65 -13.53 -5.35
CA LEU A 178 -2.92 -13.00 -4.87
C LEU A 178 -4.10 -13.72 -5.54
N CYS A 179 -4.05 -13.90 -6.87
CA CYS A 179 -5.07 -14.63 -7.62
C CYS A 179 -5.25 -16.06 -7.10
N ARG A 180 -4.14 -16.81 -6.94
CA ARG A 180 -4.14 -18.16 -6.36
C ARG A 180 -4.79 -18.17 -4.98
N LEU A 181 -4.40 -17.25 -4.11
CA LEU A 181 -4.87 -17.19 -2.73
C LEU A 181 -6.38 -16.88 -2.63
N LEU A 182 -6.89 -15.94 -3.45
CA LEU A 182 -8.31 -15.61 -3.49
C LEU A 182 -9.16 -16.77 -3.99
N LEU A 183 -8.67 -17.55 -4.94
CA LEU A 183 -9.34 -18.74 -5.47
C LEU A 183 -9.34 -19.90 -4.47
N GLN A 184 -8.34 -20.00 -3.60
CA GLN A 184 -8.26 -20.99 -2.52
C GLN A 184 -9.34 -20.80 -1.44
N GLN A 185 -9.84 -19.56 -1.26
CA GLN A 185 -10.90 -19.18 -0.32
C GLN A 185 -10.68 -19.69 1.13
N PRO A 186 -9.54 -19.45 1.78
CA PRO A 186 -9.30 -19.89 3.16
C PRO A 186 -10.24 -19.18 4.14
N ASP A 187 -10.52 -19.78 5.31
CA ASP A 187 -11.37 -19.17 6.34
C ASP A 187 -10.79 -17.86 6.89
N VAL A 188 -9.46 -17.75 6.93
CA VAL A 188 -8.73 -16.54 7.32
C VAL A 188 -7.78 -16.13 6.21
N LEU A 189 -7.98 -14.95 5.68
CA LEU A 189 -7.19 -14.37 4.62
C LEU A 189 -6.30 -13.27 5.20
N LEU A 190 -4.99 -13.47 5.13
CA LEU A 190 -3.98 -12.52 5.58
C LEU A 190 -3.32 -11.87 4.36
N LEU A 191 -3.47 -10.56 4.22
CA LEU A 191 -2.98 -9.79 3.08
C LEU A 191 -1.99 -8.72 3.53
N ASP A 192 -0.72 -8.87 3.15
CA ASP A 192 0.31 -7.86 3.43
C ASP A 192 0.51 -6.99 2.20
N GLU A 193 0.06 -5.72 2.25
CA GLU A 193 0.07 -4.72 1.17
C GLU A 193 -0.56 -5.21 -0.16
N PRO A 194 -1.82 -5.70 -0.15
CA PRO A 194 -2.42 -6.33 -1.33
C PRO A 194 -2.67 -5.37 -2.49
N THR A 195 -2.75 -4.06 -2.23
CA THR A 195 -3.01 -3.03 -3.23
C THR A 195 -1.75 -2.58 -3.98
N ASN A 196 -0.55 -2.88 -3.46
CA ASN A 196 0.71 -2.52 -4.12
C ASN A 196 0.84 -3.22 -5.48
N HIS A 197 1.24 -2.47 -6.50
CA HIS A 197 1.38 -2.91 -7.90
C HIS A 197 0.06 -3.30 -8.60
N LEU A 198 -1.08 -3.06 -7.97
CA LEU A 198 -2.38 -3.14 -8.62
C LEU A 198 -2.76 -1.77 -9.19
N ASP A 199 -3.44 -1.77 -10.31
CA ASP A 199 -4.07 -0.56 -10.82
C ASP A 199 -5.45 -0.32 -10.17
N THR A 200 -5.99 0.85 -10.38
CA THR A 200 -7.25 1.27 -9.74
C THR A 200 -8.41 0.31 -10.02
N GLU A 201 -8.49 -0.24 -11.22
CA GLU A 201 -9.58 -1.18 -11.60
C GLU A 201 -9.44 -2.52 -10.87
N SER A 202 -8.21 -3.06 -10.78
CA SER A 202 -7.93 -4.28 -10.02
C SER A 202 -8.16 -4.08 -8.52
N ILE A 203 -7.85 -2.89 -7.97
CA ILE A 203 -8.12 -2.56 -6.56
C ILE A 203 -9.64 -2.54 -6.31
N GLN A 204 -10.43 -1.87 -7.15
CA GLN A 204 -11.89 -1.84 -7.02
C GLN A 204 -12.51 -3.23 -7.09
N TRP A 205 -12.04 -4.09 -7.99
CA TRP A 205 -12.48 -5.47 -8.05
C TRP A 205 -12.13 -6.24 -6.77
N LEU A 206 -10.91 -6.06 -6.24
CA LEU A 206 -10.46 -6.70 -5.00
C LEU A 206 -11.32 -6.25 -3.82
N GLU A 207 -11.63 -4.96 -3.70
CA GLU A 207 -12.51 -4.39 -2.68
C GLU A 207 -13.89 -5.06 -2.72
N ALA A 208 -14.53 -5.09 -3.90
CA ALA A 208 -15.83 -5.74 -4.10
C ALA A 208 -15.79 -7.24 -3.74
N HIS A 209 -14.72 -7.94 -4.13
CA HIS A 209 -14.53 -9.34 -3.81
C HIS A 209 -14.39 -9.58 -2.29
N LEU A 210 -13.57 -8.76 -1.60
CA LEU A 210 -13.33 -8.89 -0.16
C LEU A 210 -14.53 -8.47 0.69
N GLN A 211 -15.35 -7.53 0.24
CA GLN A 211 -16.61 -7.19 0.90
C GLN A 211 -17.59 -8.39 0.94
N GLN A 212 -17.63 -9.17 -0.15
CA GLN A 212 -18.49 -10.35 -0.26
C GLN A 212 -17.86 -11.61 0.36
N TYR A 213 -16.58 -11.55 0.73
CA TYR A 213 -15.85 -12.69 1.28
C TYR A 213 -16.43 -13.12 2.62
N LYS A 214 -16.78 -14.40 2.77
CA LYS A 214 -17.44 -14.92 3.98
C LYS A 214 -16.49 -15.09 5.15
N GLY A 215 -15.22 -15.40 4.89
CA GLY A 215 -14.19 -15.60 5.90
C GLY A 215 -13.69 -14.28 6.51
N THR A 216 -12.79 -14.40 7.46
CA THR A 216 -12.11 -13.26 8.09
C THR A 216 -11.00 -12.74 7.17
N VAL A 217 -10.93 -11.42 7.01
CA VAL A 217 -9.86 -10.77 6.25
C VAL A 217 -9.07 -9.88 7.20
N ILE A 218 -7.76 -10.05 7.20
CA ILE A 218 -6.83 -9.18 7.91
C ILE A 218 -5.86 -8.63 6.87
N ALA A 219 -5.92 -7.32 6.64
CA ALA A 219 -5.11 -6.65 5.63
C ALA A 219 -4.22 -5.59 6.25
N VAL A 220 -2.95 -5.59 5.89
CA VAL A 220 -2.02 -4.48 6.10
C VAL A 220 -1.97 -3.70 4.80
N THR A 221 -2.31 -2.43 4.81
CA THR A 221 -2.18 -1.57 3.64
C THR A 221 -2.12 -0.11 4.03
N HIS A 222 -1.52 0.70 3.17
CA HIS A 222 -1.50 2.16 3.25
C HIS A 222 -2.60 2.80 2.38
N ASP A 223 -3.36 2.01 1.61
CA ASP A 223 -4.51 2.49 0.84
C ASP A 223 -5.71 2.76 1.75
N ARG A 224 -5.98 4.05 1.96
CA ARG A 224 -7.02 4.54 2.88
C ARG A 224 -8.42 4.28 2.35
N TYR A 225 -8.65 4.34 1.04
CA TYR A 225 -9.93 4.00 0.42
C TYR A 225 -10.24 2.52 0.59
N PHE A 226 -9.24 1.67 0.33
CA PHE A 226 -9.38 0.24 0.58
C PHE A 226 -9.77 -0.06 2.03
N LEU A 227 -9.12 0.60 3.00
CA LEU A 227 -9.47 0.45 4.41
C LEU A 227 -10.85 1.00 4.75
N ASP A 228 -11.29 2.06 4.07
CA ASP A 228 -12.61 2.64 4.29
C ASP A 228 -13.73 1.75 3.73
N ASP A 229 -13.50 1.12 2.57
CA ASP A 229 -14.49 0.30 1.88
C ASP A 229 -14.56 -1.13 2.40
N VAL A 230 -13.42 -1.72 2.82
CA VAL A 230 -13.34 -3.13 3.21
C VAL A 230 -13.37 -3.32 4.73
N ALA A 231 -12.68 -2.47 5.50
CA ALA A 231 -12.48 -2.71 6.93
C ALA A 231 -13.70 -2.32 7.77
N GLY A 232 -14.14 -3.24 8.64
CA GLY A 232 -15.09 -2.97 9.72
C GLY A 232 -14.42 -2.73 11.07
N TRP A 233 -13.13 -3.04 11.18
CA TRP A 233 -12.27 -2.83 12.32
C TRP A 233 -10.89 -2.36 11.89
N ILE A 234 -10.31 -1.43 12.64
CA ILE A 234 -8.93 -1.01 12.47
C ILE A 234 -8.11 -1.45 13.69
N LEU A 235 -7.01 -2.15 13.45
CA LEU A 235 -6.02 -2.49 14.46
C LEU A 235 -4.81 -1.57 14.28
N GLU A 236 -4.67 -0.61 15.15
CA GLU A 236 -3.53 0.30 15.16
C GLU A 236 -2.37 -0.30 15.97
N LEU A 237 -1.19 -0.41 15.34
CA LEU A 237 0.05 -0.77 16.01
C LEU A 237 0.83 0.50 16.37
N ASP A 238 0.73 0.91 17.63
CA ASP A 238 1.44 2.07 18.17
C ASP A 238 2.41 1.63 19.27
N ARG A 239 3.71 1.89 19.11
CA ARG A 239 4.78 1.59 20.08
C ARG A 239 4.78 0.16 20.60
N GLY A 240 4.45 -0.79 19.72
CA GLY A 240 4.37 -2.21 20.03
C GLY A 240 3.05 -2.67 20.66
N GLU A 241 2.14 -1.77 20.98
CA GLU A 241 0.82 -2.10 21.49
C GLU A 241 -0.19 -2.21 20.34
N GLY A 242 -1.12 -3.14 20.43
CA GLY A 242 -2.21 -3.31 19.47
C GLY A 242 -3.51 -2.67 20.00
N ILE A 243 -3.99 -1.64 19.36
CA ILE A 243 -5.19 -0.90 19.76
C ILE A 243 -6.30 -1.14 18.76
N PRO A 244 -7.35 -1.91 19.11
CA PRO A 244 -8.48 -2.14 18.22
C PRO A 244 -9.46 -0.97 18.22
N TRP A 245 -9.90 -0.56 17.03
CA TRP A 245 -10.90 0.48 16.82
C TRP A 245 -12.05 -0.10 15.98
N LYS A 246 -13.27 0.18 16.39
CA LYS A 246 -14.45 -0.24 15.63
C LYS A 246 -14.78 0.78 14.55
N GLY A 247 -14.99 0.31 13.34
CA GLY A 247 -15.29 1.13 12.17
C GLY A 247 -14.19 1.07 11.12
N ASN A 248 -14.36 1.84 10.06
CA ASN A 248 -13.45 1.99 8.95
C ASN A 248 -12.34 3.04 9.21
N TYR A 249 -11.53 3.34 8.22
CA TYR A 249 -10.42 4.28 8.33
C TYR A 249 -10.87 5.70 8.73
N SER A 250 -11.93 6.22 8.12
CA SER A 250 -12.50 7.54 8.45
C SER A 250 -12.96 7.61 9.90
N SER A 251 -13.65 6.59 10.39
CA SER A 251 -14.08 6.48 11.79
C SER A 251 -12.89 6.43 12.75
N TRP A 252 -11.83 5.68 12.38
CA TRP A 252 -10.60 5.61 13.16
C TRP A 252 -9.93 6.98 13.26
N LEU A 253 -9.83 7.71 12.15
CA LEU A 253 -9.20 9.03 12.11
C LEU A 253 -9.89 10.03 13.04
N GLU A 254 -11.22 10.06 13.05
CA GLU A 254 -12.00 10.89 13.97
C GLU A 254 -11.79 10.52 15.43
N GLN A 255 -11.82 9.21 15.73
CA GLN A 255 -11.65 8.70 17.07
C GLN A 255 -10.22 8.97 17.59
N LYS A 256 -9.20 8.78 16.73
CA LYS A 256 -7.79 9.08 17.04
C LYS A 256 -7.59 10.58 17.32
N THR A 257 -8.14 11.45 16.49
CA THR A 257 -8.05 12.90 16.67
C THR A 257 -8.63 13.33 18.03
N LYS A 258 -9.83 12.85 18.36
CA LYS A 258 -10.46 13.12 19.67
C LYS A 258 -9.61 12.61 20.84
N ARG A 259 -9.00 11.42 20.70
CA ARG A 259 -8.12 10.84 21.72
C ARG A 259 -6.86 11.68 21.92
N LEU A 260 -6.20 12.09 20.82
CA LEU A 260 -5.01 12.94 20.88
C LEU A 260 -5.30 14.30 21.54
N GLU A 261 -6.42 14.94 21.23
CA GLU A 261 -6.85 16.17 21.90
C GLU A 261 -7.06 15.98 23.40
N MET A 262 -7.63 14.84 23.82
CA MET A 262 -7.80 14.52 25.24
C MET A 262 -6.45 14.26 25.92
N GLU A 263 -5.55 13.52 25.28
CA GLU A 263 -4.19 13.25 25.77
C GLU A 263 -3.38 14.56 25.90
N GLU A 264 -3.45 15.48 24.95
CA GLU A 264 -2.81 16.80 25.03
C GLU A 264 -3.36 17.64 26.18
N LYS A 265 -4.67 17.67 26.37
CA LYS A 265 -5.29 18.36 27.50
C LYS A 265 -4.86 17.77 28.83
N GLN A 266 -4.74 16.45 28.93
CA GLN A 266 -4.27 15.77 30.14
C GLN A 266 -2.78 16.04 30.40
N GLU A 267 -1.93 15.97 29.37
CA GLU A 267 -0.50 16.21 29.45
C GLU A 267 -0.21 17.69 29.82
N SER A 268 -0.95 18.63 29.24
CA SER A 268 -0.86 20.04 29.60
C SER A 268 -1.24 20.28 31.09
N LYS A 269 -2.29 19.61 31.58
CA LYS A 269 -2.68 19.66 32.99
C LYS A 269 -1.61 19.03 33.88
N ARG A 270 -1.09 17.87 33.48
CA ARG A 270 0.00 17.16 34.20
C ARG A 270 1.25 18.03 34.31
N ARG A 271 1.67 18.64 33.19
CA ARG A 271 2.84 19.52 33.11
C ARG A 271 2.68 20.74 34.06
N LYS A 272 1.53 21.39 34.04
CA LYS A 272 1.21 22.50 34.96
C LYS A 272 1.23 22.06 36.43
N THR A 273 0.79 20.83 36.71
CA THR A 273 0.84 20.26 38.06
C THR A 273 2.27 19.96 38.47
N LEU A 274 3.06 19.35 37.58
CA LEU A 274 4.48 19.07 37.81
C LEU A 274 5.30 20.35 38.04
N GLU A 275 5.08 21.39 37.27
CA GLU A 275 5.72 22.70 37.42
C GLU A 275 5.39 23.28 38.80
N ARG A 276 4.11 23.24 39.21
CA ARG A 276 3.66 23.72 40.53
C ARG A 276 4.27 22.92 41.68
N GLU A 277 4.32 21.60 41.56
CA GLU A 277 4.93 20.73 42.56
C GLU A 277 6.45 20.88 42.59
N LEU A 278 7.10 21.14 41.45
CA LEU A 278 8.53 21.41 41.34
C LEU A 278 8.90 22.74 42.04
N GLU A 279 8.11 23.79 41.82
CA GLU A 279 8.28 25.06 42.53
C GLU A 279 8.16 24.85 44.05
N TRP A 280 7.15 24.07 44.46
CA TRP A 280 6.98 23.76 45.90
C TRP A 280 8.15 22.93 46.46
N VAL A 281 8.70 21.98 45.71
CA VAL A 281 9.90 21.20 46.08
C VAL A 281 11.14 22.10 46.20
N ARG A 282 11.25 23.16 45.39
CA ARG A 282 12.37 24.12 45.40
C ARG A 282 12.29 25.16 46.51
N MET A 283 11.12 25.33 47.13
CA MET A 283 10.98 26.28 48.26
C MET A 283 11.84 25.88 49.47
N ALA A 284 12.33 26.88 50.20
CA ALA A 284 13.26 26.72 51.33
C ALA A 284 12.70 25.80 52.43
N PRO A 285 13.56 25.10 53.21
CA PRO A 285 13.16 24.11 54.21
C PRO A 285 12.18 24.62 55.29
N LYS A 286 12.19 25.91 55.61
CA LYS A 286 11.27 26.54 56.59
C LYS A 286 9.81 26.55 56.12
N ALA A 287 9.53 26.44 54.83
CA ALA A 287 8.19 26.35 54.27
C ALA A 287 7.73 24.90 54.07
N ARG A 288 8.63 23.94 54.25
CA ARG A 288 8.38 22.50 54.14
C ARG A 288 7.98 21.91 55.49
N HIS A 289 6.81 22.15 55.97
CA HIS A 289 6.36 21.41 57.15
C HIS A 289 6.24 19.91 56.88
N ALA A 290 6.51 19.09 57.91
CA ALA A 290 6.73 17.63 57.94
C ALA A 290 5.62 16.73 57.36
N LYS A 291 4.66 17.26 56.60
CA LYS A 291 3.54 16.51 56.01
C LYS A 291 3.84 15.90 54.64
N SER A 292 5.09 15.83 54.22
CA SER A 292 5.31 15.83 52.78
C SER A 292 6.00 14.60 52.17
N LYS A 293 6.18 13.51 52.89
CA LYS A 293 6.62 12.24 52.25
C LYS A 293 5.63 11.75 51.22
N ALA A 294 4.33 11.85 51.48
CA ALA A 294 3.28 11.48 50.55
C ALA A 294 3.24 12.38 49.30
N ARG A 295 3.50 13.70 49.46
CA ARG A 295 3.50 14.65 48.33
C ARG A 295 4.79 14.56 47.50
N LEU A 296 5.93 14.25 48.11
CA LEU A 296 7.18 13.96 47.42
C LEU A 296 7.07 12.65 46.62
N GLY A 297 6.50 11.61 47.22
CA GLY A 297 6.22 10.34 46.53
C GLY A 297 5.18 10.49 45.41
N ALA A 298 4.21 11.39 45.54
CA ALA A 298 3.29 11.73 44.46
C ALA A 298 3.98 12.47 43.31
N TYR A 299 4.89 13.41 43.63
CA TYR A 299 5.73 14.09 42.63
C TYR A 299 6.66 13.10 41.89
N GLU A 300 7.36 12.25 42.64
CA GLU A 300 8.24 11.23 42.07
C GLU A 300 7.46 10.26 41.18
N LYS A 301 6.27 9.85 41.58
CA LYS A 301 5.35 9.05 40.77
C LYS A 301 4.88 9.76 39.49
N LEU A 302 4.56 11.05 39.59
CA LEU A 302 4.19 11.88 38.45
C LEU A 302 5.37 12.16 37.52
N ALA A 303 6.57 12.33 38.07
CA ALA A 303 7.80 12.56 37.31
C ALA A 303 8.35 11.29 36.65
N SER A 304 8.16 10.12 37.29
CA SER A 304 8.59 8.82 36.75
C SER A 304 7.65 8.23 35.69
N GLN A 305 6.44 8.78 35.54
CA GLN A 305 5.61 8.46 34.38
C GLN A 305 6.23 9.15 33.16
N ASP A 306 6.93 8.40 32.33
CA ASP A 306 7.45 8.91 31.06
C ASP A 306 6.31 9.56 30.26
N GLY A 307 6.47 10.84 29.95
CA GLY A 307 5.59 11.52 29.01
C GLY A 307 5.71 10.78 27.69
N LYS A 308 4.59 10.40 27.08
CA LYS A 308 4.59 9.86 25.72
C LYS A 308 5.32 10.87 24.82
N GLU A 309 6.43 10.48 24.22
CA GLU A 309 7.12 11.31 23.24
C GLU A 309 6.09 11.68 22.15
N LYS A 310 5.98 12.99 21.87
CA LYS A 310 5.15 13.45 20.76
C LYS A 310 5.75 12.87 19.48
N GLU A 311 4.91 12.28 18.65
CA GLU A 311 5.28 12.03 17.25
C GLU A 311 5.72 13.39 16.68
N ALA A 312 6.95 13.47 16.20
CA ALA A 312 7.43 14.68 15.55
C ALA A 312 6.59 14.86 14.28
N ASN A 313 5.90 16.01 14.18
CA ASN A 313 5.23 16.35 12.93
C ASN A 313 6.30 16.43 11.84
N LEU A 314 6.16 15.55 10.86
CA LEU A 314 7.01 15.54 9.69
C LEU A 314 6.56 16.69 8.79
N GLU A 315 7.45 17.62 8.45
CA GLU A 315 7.21 18.67 7.46
C GLU A 315 8.17 18.50 6.28
N ILE A 316 7.63 18.19 5.11
CA ILE A 316 8.40 18.20 3.86
C ILE A 316 8.26 19.58 3.23
N TYR A 317 9.39 20.32 3.17
CA TYR A 317 9.46 21.58 2.44
C TYR A 317 10.00 21.34 1.03
N ILE A 318 9.20 21.69 0.03
CA ILE A 318 9.59 21.67 -1.38
C ILE A 318 10.04 23.08 -1.76
N PRO A 319 11.31 23.28 -2.12
CA PRO A 319 11.80 24.62 -2.47
C PRO A 319 11.17 25.11 -3.77
N ASP A 320 10.81 26.39 -3.78
CA ASP A 320 10.34 27.06 -4.99
C ASP A 320 11.49 27.15 -6.01
N GLY A 321 11.29 26.59 -7.18
CA GLY A 321 12.19 26.76 -8.30
C GLY A 321 12.09 28.15 -8.96
N PRO A 322 12.69 28.34 -10.14
CA PRO A 322 12.53 29.56 -10.94
C PRO A 322 11.04 29.84 -11.22
N LYS A 323 10.65 31.13 -11.32
CA LYS A 323 9.27 31.45 -11.66
C LYS A 323 8.87 30.87 -13.01
N LEU A 324 7.75 30.13 -13.02
CA LEU A 324 7.17 29.60 -14.25
C LEU A 324 6.61 30.73 -15.13
N GLY A 325 6.81 30.58 -16.44
CA GLY A 325 6.14 31.40 -17.45
C GLY A 325 4.70 30.92 -17.69
N ASN A 326 3.97 31.61 -18.58
CA ASN A 326 2.60 31.27 -18.92
C ASN A 326 2.47 29.93 -19.70
N LYS A 327 3.52 29.48 -20.37
CA LYS A 327 3.59 28.19 -21.06
C LYS A 327 4.47 27.26 -20.23
N VAL A 328 3.87 26.21 -19.68
CA VAL A 328 4.60 25.20 -18.90
C VAL A 328 4.92 24.01 -19.80
N ILE A 329 3.97 23.13 -20.07
CA ILE A 329 4.10 22.01 -21.00
C ILE A 329 2.83 21.96 -21.83
N LEU A 330 2.98 21.90 -23.15
CA LEU A 330 1.90 21.82 -24.11
C LEU A 330 2.05 20.54 -24.93
N PHE A 331 1.05 19.69 -24.91
CA PHE A 331 0.89 18.56 -25.81
C PHE A 331 -0.05 18.95 -26.93
N ASN A 332 0.37 18.76 -28.16
CA ASN A 332 -0.42 19.07 -29.34
C ASN A 332 -0.48 17.86 -30.28
N ASP A 333 -1.62 17.18 -30.27
CA ASP A 333 -1.92 16.04 -31.13
C ASP A 333 -0.91 14.89 -31.05
N VAL A 334 -0.42 14.60 -29.83
CA VAL A 334 0.65 13.64 -29.58
C VAL A 334 0.12 12.21 -29.58
N SER A 335 0.78 11.34 -30.35
CA SER A 335 0.51 9.90 -30.36
C SER A 335 1.78 9.10 -30.13
N LYS A 336 1.65 7.95 -29.45
CA LYS A 336 2.77 7.05 -29.14
C LYS A 336 2.37 5.60 -29.19
N ALA A 337 3.20 4.79 -29.87
CA ALA A 337 3.04 3.33 -29.96
C ALA A 337 4.38 2.61 -29.73
N TYR A 338 4.32 1.35 -29.36
CA TYR A 338 5.45 0.43 -29.35
C TYR A 338 5.10 -0.82 -30.17
N GLY A 339 5.70 -0.96 -31.35
CA GLY A 339 5.35 -2.00 -32.30
C GLY A 339 3.86 -1.88 -32.67
N ASP A 340 3.10 -2.96 -32.54
CA ASP A 340 1.67 -2.98 -32.85
C ASP A 340 0.78 -2.42 -31.75
N LYS A 341 1.37 -2.01 -30.61
CA LYS A 341 0.65 -1.57 -29.42
C LYS A 341 0.56 -0.04 -29.38
N LEU A 342 -0.60 0.50 -29.74
CA LEU A 342 -0.87 1.92 -29.62
C LEU A 342 -1.17 2.27 -28.15
N LEU A 343 -0.33 3.09 -27.52
CA LEU A 343 -0.52 3.51 -26.11
C LEU A 343 -1.60 4.59 -26.01
N PHE A 344 -1.44 5.67 -26.76
CA PHE A 344 -2.42 6.75 -26.85
C PHE A 344 -2.31 7.46 -28.20
N GLU A 345 -3.42 8.05 -28.62
CA GLU A 345 -3.54 8.79 -29.86
C GLU A 345 -4.18 10.17 -29.63
N HIS A 346 -3.76 11.16 -30.42
CA HIS A 346 -4.32 12.52 -30.43
C HIS A 346 -4.37 13.22 -29.06
N LEU A 347 -3.39 12.94 -28.20
CA LEU A 347 -3.32 13.55 -26.87
C LEU A 347 -3.00 15.03 -26.97
N SER A 348 -3.93 15.88 -26.52
CA SER A 348 -3.77 17.33 -26.47
C SER A 348 -4.21 17.86 -25.12
N PHE A 349 -3.28 18.44 -24.38
CA PHE A 349 -3.57 19.13 -23.12
C PHE A 349 -2.48 20.14 -22.79
N VAL A 350 -2.76 21.02 -21.85
CA VAL A 350 -1.83 22.02 -21.34
C VAL A 350 -1.66 21.81 -19.84
N LEU A 351 -0.43 21.69 -19.36
CA LEU A 351 -0.16 21.68 -17.92
C LEU A 351 -0.44 23.07 -17.35
N PRO A 352 -1.45 23.23 -16.48
CA PRO A 352 -1.83 24.54 -15.96
C PRO A 352 -0.76 25.08 -15.00
N PRO A 353 -0.50 26.39 -14.98
CA PRO A 353 0.37 27.01 -14.00
C PRO A 353 -0.12 26.77 -12.57
N ALA A 354 0.77 26.39 -11.66
CA ALA A 354 0.47 25.99 -10.28
C ALA A 354 -0.55 24.82 -10.17
N GLY A 355 -0.76 24.07 -11.26
CA GLY A 355 -1.64 22.90 -11.28
C GLY A 355 -0.90 21.62 -10.88
N ILE A 356 -1.62 20.73 -10.20
CA ILE A 356 -1.18 19.37 -9.92
C ILE A 356 -2.04 18.44 -10.76
N VAL A 357 -1.42 17.73 -11.70
CA VAL A 357 -2.08 16.77 -12.58
C VAL A 357 -1.86 15.36 -12.07
N GLY A 358 -2.91 14.71 -11.60
CA GLY A 358 -2.90 13.29 -11.27
C GLY A 358 -3.03 12.43 -12.53
N VAL A 359 -2.11 11.51 -12.76
CA VAL A 359 -2.13 10.60 -13.91
C VAL A 359 -2.56 9.22 -13.43
N ILE A 360 -3.69 8.74 -13.95
CA ILE A 360 -4.29 7.46 -13.56
C ILE A 360 -4.51 6.56 -14.78
N GLY A 361 -4.65 5.28 -14.54
CA GLY A 361 -4.95 4.27 -15.57
C GLY A 361 -4.27 2.95 -15.32
N PRO A 362 -4.58 1.92 -16.12
CA PRO A 362 -4.05 0.57 -15.98
C PRO A 362 -2.54 0.49 -16.08
N ASN A 363 -1.99 -0.60 -15.53
CA ASN A 363 -0.57 -0.88 -15.67
C ASN A 363 -0.21 -1.13 -17.14
N GLY A 364 0.89 -0.51 -17.58
CA GLY A 364 1.34 -0.59 -18.97
C GLY A 364 0.56 0.30 -19.95
N ALA A 365 -0.38 1.15 -19.49
CA ALA A 365 -1.14 2.06 -20.36
C ALA A 365 -0.30 3.18 -21.01
N GLY A 366 0.95 3.36 -20.57
CA GLY A 366 1.83 4.39 -21.11
C GLY A 366 2.10 5.56 -20.16
N LYS A 367 1.73 5.46 -18.88
CA LYS A 367 1.93 6.53 -17.87
C LYS A 367 3.41 6.93 -17.75
N THR A 368 4.31 5.97 -17.51
CA THR A 368 5.76 6.23 -17.45
C THR A 368 6.33 6.67 -18.82
N THR A 369 5.74 6.21 -19.93
CA THR A 369 6.11 6.69 -21.28
C THR A 369 5.80 8.18 -21.44
N LEU A 370 4.65 8.66 -20.91
CA LEU A 370 4.32 10.07 -20.86
C LEU A 370 5.44 10.89 -20.17
N PHE A 371 5.96 10.42 -19.05
CA PHE A 371 7.08 11.08 -18.36
C PHE A 371 8.35 11.08 -19.19
N ARG A 372 8.68 9.96 -19.86
CA ARG A 372 9.85 9.91 -20.76
C ARG A 372 9.75 10.88 -21.94
N LEU A 373 8.53 11.06 -22.47
CA LEU A 373 8.27 12.06 -23.51
C LEU A 373 8.46 13.49 -22.98
N ILE A 374 7.95 13.80 -21.77
CA ILE A 374 8.15 15.12 -21.13
C ILE A 374 9.64 15.38 -20.89
N MET A 375 10.39 14.37 -20.46
CA MET A 375 11.84 14.50 -20.21
C MET A 375 12.67 14.55 -21.51
N GLY A 376 12.04 14.33 -22.68
CA GLY A 376 12.76 14.26 -23.97
C GLY A 376 13.63 13.01 -24.14
N LEU A 377 13.46 11.99 -23.27
CA LEU A 377 14.15 10.70 -23.36
C LEU A 377 13.60 9.84 -24.50
N GLU A 378 12.36 10.09 -24.89
CA GLU A 378 11.69 9.48 -26.04
C GLU A 378 11.06 10.57 -26.90
N GLN A 379 10.84 10.23 -28.18
CA GLN A 379 10.16 11.12 -29.13
C GLN A 379 8.73 10.62 -29.38
N PRO A 380 7.75 11.49 -29.56
CA PRO A 380 6.43 11.11 -30.01
C PRO A 380 6.49 10.57 -31.46
N ASP A 381 5.56 9.69 -31.81
CA ASP A 381 5.45 9.17 -33.19
C ASP A 381 4.73 10.17 -34.11
N SER A 382 3.80 10.96 -33.54
CA SER A 382 3.17 12.11 -34.17
C SER A 382 2.86 13.20 -33.16
N GLY A 383 2.64 14.43 -33.64
CA GLY A 383 2.38 15.60 -32.81
C GLY A 383 3.65 16.25 -32.25
N GLU A 384 3.47 17.23 -31.35
CA GLU A 384 4.56 18.02 -30.80
C GLU A 384 4.36 18.28 -29.30
N ILE A 385 5.48 18.18 -28.55
CA ILE A 385 5.51 18.55 -27.13
C ILE A 385 6.36 19.80 -26.98
N THR A 386 5.76 20.88 -26.52
CA THR A 386 6.46 22.15 -26.29
C THR A 386 6.66 22.34 -24.79
N ILE A 387 7.91 22.47 -24.36
CA ILE A 387 8.30 22.76 -22.97
C ILE A 387 8.71 24.23 -22.88
N GLY A 388 8.18 24.95 -21.89
CA GLY A 388 8.50 26.36 -21.68
C GLY A 388 9.96 26.57 -21.30
N GLU A 389 10.57 27.66 -21.77
CA GLU A 389 11.99 28.00 -21.55
C GLU A 389 12.35 28.15 -20.05
N THR A 390 11.37 28.48 -19.21
CA THR A 390 11.56 28.65 -17.76
C THR A 390 11.36 27.35 -16.95
N VAL A 391 11.02 26.26 -17.62
CA VAL A 391 10.74 24.97 -16.96
C VAL A 391 12.04 24.29 -16.55
N LYS A 392 12.13 23.94 -15.27
CA LYS A 392 13.16 23.08 -14.71
C LYS A 392 12.50 21.82 -14.16
N LEU A 393 12.64 20.72 -14.87
CA LEU A 393 12.09 19.42 -14.48
C LEU A 393 12.86 18.82 -13.31
N ALA A 394 12.14 18.24 -12.35
CA ALA A 394 12.68 17.35 -11.33
C ALA A 394 11.88 16.05 -11.35
N TYR A 395 12.56 14.92 -11.50
CA TYR A 395 11.94 13.62 -11.70
C TYR A 395 12.30 12.61 -10.60
N VAL A 396 11.29 12.02 -10.01
CA VAL A 396 11.42 10.90 -9.06
C VAL A 396 11.15 9.60 -9.81
N ASP A 397 12.21 8.81 -10.03
CA ASP A 397 12.18 7.52 -10.75
C ASP A 397 11.90 6.35 -9.80
N GLN A 398 11.11 5.38 -10.24
CA GLN A 398 10.91 4.11 -9.53
C GLN A 398 12.19 3.26 -9.39
N GLN A 399 13.15 3.39 -10.31
CA GLN A 399 14.30 2.47 -10.40
C GLN A 399 15.50 2.85 -9.53
N HIS A 400 15.48 4.01 -8.86
CA HIS A 400 16.52 4.49 -7.92
C HIS A 400 17.98 4.36 -8.39
N LYS A 401 18.23 4.43 -9.70
CA LYS A 401 19.56 4.21 -10.32
C LYS A 401 20.62 5.23 -9.89
N SER A 402 20.22 6.34 -9.28
CA SER A 402 21.12 7.44 -8.90
C SER A 402 21.72 7.31 -7.50
N ILE A 403 21.33 6.28 -6.72
CA ILE A 403 21.78 6.12 -5.34
C ILE A 403 22.99 5.17 -5.30
N ASP A 404 24.13 5.66 -4.83
CA ASP A 404 25.35 4.88 -4.62
C ASP A 404 25.19 3.98 -3.38
N PRO A 405 25.26 2.64 -3.53
CA PRO A 405 25.05 1.72 -2.43
C PRO A 405 26.11 1.80 -1.31
N ASP A 406 27.31 2.30 -1.63
CA ASP A 406 28.44 2.36 -0.72
C ASP A 406 28.49 3.65 0.14
N LYS A 407 27.63 4.63 -0.17
CA LYS A 407 27.47 5.86 0.61
C LYS A 407 26.42 5.69 1.71
N THR A 408 26.60 6.46 2.79
CA THR A 408 25.54 6.55 3.81
C THR A 408 24.42 7.46 3.33
N VAL A 409 23.22 7.34 3.95
CA VAL A 409 22.08 8.21 3.70
C VAL A 409 22.49 9.69 3.83
N PHE A 410 23.21 10.02 4.91
CA PHE A 410 23.70 11.37 5.15
C PHE A 410 24.67 11.83 4.05
N GLN A 411 25.67 11.01 3.70
CA GLN A 411 26.64 11.36 2.66
C GLN A 411 25.98 11.59 1.29
N THR A 412 24.95 10.80 0.96
CA THR A 412 24.23 10.91 -0.30
C THR A 412 23.48 12.24 -0.42
N ILE A 413 22.89 12.74 0.66
CA ILE A 413 22.13 13.99 0.66
C ILE A 413 23.04 15.21 0.89
N ALA A 414 23.99 15.09 1.82
CA ALA A 414 24.84 16.19 2.27
C ALA A 414 25.96 16.56 1.28
N ASP A 415 26.37 15.60 0.43
CA ASP A 415 27.46 15.75 -0.55
C ASP A 415 28.73 16.38 0.05
N GLY A 416 29.05 15.98 1.29
CA GLY A 416 30.23 16.43 2.03
C GLY A 416 30.07 17.75 2.81
N SER A 417 28.89 18.36 2.84
CA SER A 417 28.60 19.58 3.58
C SER A 417 27.55 19.35 4.67
N ASP A 418 27.76 19.91 5.87
CA ASP A 418 26.75 19.89 6.93
C ASP A 418 25.53 20.78 6.64
N TRP A 419 25.64 21.64 5.65
CA TRP A 419 24.58 22.55 5.24
C TRP A 419 24.23 22.34 3.77
N ILE A 420 22.94 22.25 3.49
CA ILE A 420 22.38 22.17 2.15
C ILE A 420 21.58 23.44 1.86
N ARG A 421 21.71 23.94 0.65
CA ARG A 421 20.94 25.09 0.20
C ARG A 421 19.62 24.62 -0.40
N LEU A 422 18.50 25.12 0.15
CA LEU A 422 17.17 24.87 -0.37
C LEU A 422 16.53 26.20 -0.75
N GLY A 423 16.55 26.52 -2.02
CA GLY A 423 16.11 27.82 -2.52
C GLY A 423 16.98 28.95 -1.97
N LYS A 424 16.37 29.79 -1.14
CA LYS A 424 17.05 30.93 -0.47
C LYS A 424 17.46 30.64 0.97
N ARG A 425 17.28 29.40 1.45
CA ARG A 425 17.53 29.00 2.84
C ARG A 425 18.67 27.99 2.92
N ASP A 426 19.58 28.19 3.85
CA ASP A 426 20.55 27.17 4.23
C ASP A 426 19.96 26.35 5.38
N VAL A 427 19.84 25.04 5.18
CA VAL A 427 19.25 24.09 6.12
C VAL A 427 20.32 23.08 6.52
N ASN A 428 20.37 22.74 7.82
CA ASN A 428 21.26 21.68 8.27
C ASN A 428 20.89 20.35 7.62
N ALA A 429 21.86 19.66 7.02
CA ALA A 429 21.65 18.45 6.26
C ALA A 429 21.03 17.32 7.11
N ARG A 430 21.46 17.15 8.37
CA ARG A 430 20.90 16.15 9.28
C ARG A 430 19.44 16.47 9.63
N ALA A 431 19.09 17.72 9.82
CA ALA A 431 17.72 18.16 10.07
C ALA A 431 16.83 17.95 8.82
N TYR A 432 17.39 18.15 7.62
CA TYR A 432 16.68 17.85 6.37
C TYR A 432 16.40 16.35 6.21
N VAL A 433 17.43 15.51 6.41
CA VAL A 433 17.32 14.05 6.32
C VAL A 433 16.32 13.50 7.34
N SER A 434 16.26 14.07 8.55
CA SER A 434 15.30 13.65 9.58
C SER A 434 13.84 13.91 9.20
N ARG A 435 13.57 14.88 8.31
CA ARG A 435 12.23 15.16 7.77
C ARG A 435 11.69 14.05 6.86
N PHE A 436 12.57 13.16 6.39
CA PHE A 436 12.20 11.96 5.62
C PHE A 436 12.26 10.68 6.47
N ASN A 437 12.11 10.84 7.79
CA ASN A 437 12.07 9.74 8.75
C ASN A 437 13.38 8.93 8.84
N PHE A 438 14.53 9.59 8.60
CA PHE A 438 15.85 9.04 8.91
C PHE A 438 16.40 9.72 10.15
N THR A 439 16.26 9.08 11.31
CA THR A 439 16.65 9.66 12.60
C THR A 439 17.87 8.96 13.19
N GLY A 440 18.72 9.71 13.88
CA GLY A 440 19.87 9.17 14.63
C GLY A 440 20.75 8.24 13.80
N SER A 441 20.82 6.96 14.16
CA SER A 441 21.65 5.94 13.51
C SER A 441 21.22 5.62 12.06
N ASP A 442 19.98 5.90 11.69
CA ASP A 442 19.48 5.60 10.34
C ASP A 442 20.17 6.45 9.27
N GLN A 443 20.63 7.65 9.64
CA GLN A 443 21.39 8.53 8.74
C GLN A 443 22.78 7.98 8.37
N GLU A 444 23.33 7.11 9.20
CA GLU A 444 24.63 6.48 8.98
C GLU A 444 24.52 5.09 8.30
N LYS A 445 23.30 4.63 8.00
CA LYS A 445 23.11 3.38 7.23
C LYS A 445 23.63 3.55 5.82
N LEU A 446 24.28 2.50 5.29
CA LEU A 446 24.66 2.44 3.88
C LEU A 446 23.40 2.33 3.01
N CYS A 447 23.39 3.01 1.87
CA CYS A 447 22.27 3.00 0.96
C CYS A 447 21.97 1.61 0.38
N GLY A 448 22.98 0.74 0.30
CA GLY A 448 22.84 -0.65 -0.16
C GLY A 448 22.01 -1.55 0.75
N VAL A 449 21.92 -1.23 2.06
CA VAL A 449 21.15 -2.03 3.04
C VAL A 449 19.77 -1.47 3.35
N LEU A 450 19.38 -0.38 2.67
CA LEU A 450 18.06 0.24 2.86
C LEU A 450 16.95 -0.66 2.30
N SER A 451 15.83 -0.72 3.03
CA SER A 451 14.58 -1.30 2.53
C SER A 451 14.06 -0.52 1.32
N GLY A 452 13.12 -1.10 0.56
CA GLY A 452 12.47 -0.43 -0.56
C GLY A 452 11.89 0.93 -0.17
N GLY A 453 11.11 0.99 0.90
CA GLY A 453 10.51 2.22 1.41
C GLY A 453 11.53 3.26 1.91
N GLU A 454 12.62 2.82 2.58
CA GLU A 454 13.70 3.74 2.97
C GLU A 454 14.40 4.31 1.73
N ARG A 455 14.62 3.49 0.71
CA ARG A 455 15.23 3.93 -0.56
C ARG A 455 14.34 4.92 -1.30
N ASN A 456 13.03 4.69 -1.32
CA ASN A 456 12.05 5.60 -1.91
C ASN A 456 12.06 6.97 -1.21
N ARG A 457 12.05 7.00 0.13
CA ARG A 457 12.14 8.26 0.90
C ARG A 457 13.44 9.00 0.64
N LEU A 458 14.56 8.28 0.53
CA LEU A 458 15.86 8.88 0.21
C LEU A 458 15.86 9.51 -1.19
N HIS A 459 15.32 8.80 -2.17
CA HIS A 459 15.20 9.29 -3.54
C HIS A 459 14.32 10.53 -3.64
N LEU A 460 13.18 10.51 -2.94
CA LEU A 460 12.30 11.67 -2.81
C LEU A 460 13.05 12.87 -2.22
N ALA A 461 13.80 12.66 -1.13
CA ALA A 461 14.60 13.70 -0.50
C ALA A 461 15.66 14.29 -1.46
N LEU A 462 16.32 13.46 -2.26
CA LEU A 462 17.29 13.90 -3.26
C LEU A 462 16.64 14.76 -4.35
N THR A 463 15.53 14.29 -4.90
CA THR A 463 14.84 14.98 -6.00
C THR A 463 14.24 16.31 -5.56
N LEU A 464 13.65 16.37 -4.37
CA LEU A 464 13.08 17.61 -3.85
C LEU A 464 14.15 18.66 -3.50
N LYS A 465 15.40 18.24 -3.29
CA LYS A 465 16.55 19.16 -3.10
C LYS A 465 16.91 19.93 -4.39
N ASP A 466 16.61 19.40 -5.58
CA ASP A 466 17.10 19.92 -6.86
C ASP A 466 16.39 21.18 -7.38
N GLU A 467 15.48 21.78 -6.61
CA GLU A 467 14.80 23.05 -6.92
C GLU A 467 14.11 23.07 -8.31
N GLY A 468 13.45 21.98 -8.69
CA GLY A 468 12.62 21.94 -9.88
C GLY A 468 11.36 22.80 -9.70
N ASN A 469 10.87 23.45 -10.77
CA ASN A 469 9.58 24.14 -10.76
C ASN A 469 8.47 23.33 -11.43
N VAL A 470 8.80 22.19 -12.04
CA VAL A 470 7.85 21.16 -12.50
C VAL A 470 8.35 19.82 -11.97
N LEU A 471 7.55 19.23 -11.08
CA LEU A 471 7.84 17.94 -10.46
C LEU A 471 7.16 16.82 -11.25
N LEU A 472 7.89 15.78 -11.57
CA LEU A 472 7.38 14.53 -12.14
C LEU A 472 7.56 13.44 -11.09
N LEU A 473 6.47 12.96 -10.51
CA LEU A 473 6.49 11.97 -9.42
C LEU A 473 5.86 10.67 -9.93
N ASP A 474 6.67 9.62 -10.03
CA ASP A 474 6.22 8.29 -10.47
C ASP A 474 6.03 7.37 -9.25
N GLU A 475 4.79 7.12 -8.86
CA GLU A 475 4.37 6.32 -7.70
C GLU A 475 5.05 6.73 -6.37
N PRO A 476 4.98 8.01 -5.96
CA PRO A 476 5.71 8.52 -4.79
C PRO A 476 5.16 7.97 -3.45
N THR A 477 3.98 7.38 -3.45
CA THR A 477 3.30 6.82 -2.27
C THR A 477 3.63 5.36 -2.00
N ASN A 478 4.24 4.65 -2.96
CA ASN A 478 4.57 3.23 -2.81
C ASN A 478 5.58 3.00 -1.68
N ASP A 479 5.27 2.04 -0.79
CA ASP A 479 6.11 1.65 0.35
C ASP A 479 6.45 2.79 1.33
N VAL A 480 5.69 3.89 1.31
CA VAL A 480 5.87 5.06 2.19
C VAL A 480 4.85 5.04 3.31
N ASP A 481 5.24 5.43 4.53
CA ASP A 481 4.33 5.48 5.67
C ASP A 481 3.36 6.67 5.62
N ASP A 482 2.23 6.55 6.32
CA ASP A 482 1.14 7.53 6.33
C ASP A 482 1.59 8.95 6.74
N ASN A 483 2.53 9.06 7.69
CA ASN A 483 3.02 10.37 8.13
C ASN A 483 3.87 11.05 7.04
N THR A 484 4.68 10.27 6.31
CA THR A 484 5.46 10.78 5.17
C THR A 484 4.55 11.15 3.99
N ILE A 485 3.50 10.37 3.72
CA ILE A 485 2.51 10.70 2.68
C ILE A 485 1.81 12.01 3.02
N ARG A 486 1.34 12.20 4.25
CA ARG A 486 0.70 13.46 4.69
C ARG A 486 1.64 14.67 4.57
N ALA A 487 2.90 14.49 4.98
CA ALA A 487 3.89 15.56 4.84
C ALA A 487 4.17 15.91 3.37
N LEU A 488 4.13 14.91 2.47
CA LEU A 488 4.24 15.11 1.03
C LEU A 488 2.99 15.82 0.46
N GLU A 489 1.78 15.43 0.89
CA GLU A 489 0.53 16.10 0.56
C GLU A 489 0.62 17.60 0.90
N GLU A 490 0.95 17.93 2.16
CA GLU A 490 1.10 19.32 2.61
C GLU A 490 2.22 20.06 1.86
N GLY A 491 3.33 19.38 1.54
CA GLY A 491 4.43 19.94 0.76
C GLY A 491 4.01 20.30 -0.65
N LEU A 492 3.22 19.44 -1.32
CA LEU A 492 2.71 19.66 -2.67
C LEU A 492 1.61 20.73 -2.71
N GLU A 493 0.69 20.77 -1.72
CA GLU A 493 -0.31 21.83 -1.60
C GLU A 493 0.32 23.22 -1.47
N ASN A 494 1.46 23.33 -0.81
CA ASN A 494 2.21 24.59 -0.62
C ASN A 494 3.23 24.87 -1.73
N PHE A 495 3.36 23.98 -2.71
CA PHE A 495 4.34 24.16 -3.79
C PHE A 495 3.86 25.17 -4.83
N ALA A 496 4.66 26.19 -5.10
CA ALA A 496 4.30 27.25 -6.05
C ALA A 496 4.50 26.87 -7.53
N GLY A 497 5.09 25.70 -7.81
CA GLY A 497 5.31 25.18 -9.16
C GLY A 497 4.15 24.30 -9.64
N CYS A 498 4.41 23.48 -10.65
CA CYS A 498 3.49 22.48 -11.16
C CYS A 498 3.97 21.07 -10.78
N ALA A 499 3.04 20.13 -10.62
CA ALA A 499 3.39 18.74 -10.45
C ALA A 499 2.57 17.84 -11.39
N VAL A 500 3.21 16.79 -11.91
CA VAL A 500 2.52 15.69 -12.60
C VAL A 500 2.82 14.44 -11.79
N VAL A 501 1.79 13.80 -11.28
CA VAL A 501 1.91 12.71 -10.31
C VAL A 501 1.22 11.47 -10.85
N ILE A 502 1.97 10.43 -11.12
CA ILE A 502 1.42 9.10 -11.36
C ILE A 502 1.23 8.44 -9.99
N SER A 503 0.02 8.06 -9.64
CA SER A 503 -0.24 7.30 -8.43
C SER A 503 -1.49 6.44 -8.56
N HIS A 504 -1.48 5.31 -7.86
CA HIS A 504 -2.65 4.45 -7.67
C HIS A 504 -3.34 4.75 -6.33
N ASP A 505 -2.74 5.59 -5.47
CA ASP A 505 -3.35 6.06 -4.22
C ASP A 505 -4.41 7.13 -4.53
N ARG A 506 -5.65 6.69 -4.55
CA ARG A 506 -6.83 7.54 -4.85
C ARG A 506 -7.01 8.66 -3.83
N TRP A 507 -6.76 8.39 -2.54
CA TRP A 507 -6.89 9.37 -1.48
C TRP A 507 -5.85 10.49 -1.61
N PHE A 508 -4.63 10.11 -1.89
CA PHE A 508 -3.55 11.06 -2.16
C PHE A 508 -3.90 11.97 -3.34
N LEU A 509 -4.34 11.38 -4.48
CA LEU A 509 -4.74 12.15 -5.65
C LEU A 509 -5.95 13.05 -5.38
N ASP A 510 -6.94 12.57 -4.63
CA ASP A 510 -8.15 13.36 -4.32
C ASP A 510 -7.82 14.62 -3.51
N ARG A 511 -6.78 14.56 -2.67
CA ARG A 511 -6.33 15.71 -1.88
C ARG A 511 -5.47 16.70 -2.64
N ILE A 512 -4.57 16.22 -3.49
CA ILE A 512 -3.58 17.10 -4.12
C ILE A 512 -3.92 17.50 -5.55
N ALA A 513 -4.61 16.64 -6.32
CA ALA A 513 -4.81 16.86 -7.74
C ALA A 513 -5.86 17.95 -8.00
N THR A 514 -5.52 18.89 -8.87
CA THR A 514 -6.41 19.89 -9.42
C THR A 514 -6.98 19.45 -10.77
N HIS A 515 -6.30 18.52 -11.42
CA HIS A 515 -6.69 17.96 -12.72
C HIS A 515 -6.33 16.47 -12.75
N ILE A 516 -7.09 15.69 -13.50
CA ILE A 516 -6.86 14.26 -13.72
C ILE A 516 -6.61 14.00 -15.20
N LEU A 517 -5.54 13.26 -15.49
CA LEU A 517 -5.24 12.71 -16.81
C LEU A 517 -5.45 11.19 -16.76
N ALA A 518 -6.58 10.72 -17.27
CA ALA A 518 -7.02 9.34 -17.16
C ALA A 518 -6.81 8.58 -18.45
N PHE A 519 -6.09 7.45 -18.38
CA PHE A 519 -5.97 6.46 -19.45
C PHE A 519 -7.15 5.48 -19.32
N GLU A 520 -8.22 5.68 -20.12
CA GLU A 520 -9.51 5.00 -19.93
C GLU A 520 -9.69 3.73 -20.77
N GLY A 521 -8.67 3.26 -21.48
CA GLY A 521 -8.74 2.12 -22.39
C GLY A 521 -8.84 2.54 -23.87
N ASP A 522 -8.75 1.56 -24.78
CA ASP A 522 -8.78 1.76 -26.22
C ASP A 522 -7.89 2.89 -26.74
N SER A 523 -6.73 3.08 -26.06
CA SER A 523 -5.76 4.15 -26.35
C SER A 523 -6.30 5.57 -26.19
N GLN A 524 -7.41 5.75 -25.47
CA GLN A 524 -8.00 7.03 -25.16
C GLN A 524 -7.47 7.60 -23.86
N VAL A 525 -7.14 8.89 -23.85
CA VAL A 525 -6.72 9.62 -22.65
C VAL A 525 -7.66 10.80 -22.46
N TYR A 526 -8.24 10.89 -21.28
CA TYR A 526 -9.20 11.93 -20.93
C TYR A 526 -8.59 12.91 -19.92
N PHE A 527 -8.58 14.20 -20.26
CA PHE A 527 -8.13 15.25 -19.36
C PHE A 527 -9.33 15.91 -18.68
N PHE A 528 -9.35 15.88 -17.36
CA PHE A 528 -10.46 16.38 -16.55
C PHE A 528 -9.95 17.43 -15.55
N GLU A 529 -10.69 18.56 -15.42
CA GLU A 529 -10.45 19.59 -14.41
C GLU A 529 -11.29 19.26 -13.18
N GLY A 530 -10.66 18.94 -12.06
CA GLY A 530 -11.29 18.57 -10.81
C GLY A 530 -10.47 17.52 -10.04
N THR A 531 -11.01 17.11 -8.88
CA THR A 531 -10.42 16.10 -8.00
C THR A 531 -10.65 14.68 -8.54
N TYR A 532 -10.02 13.69 -7.90
CA TYR A 532 -10.21 12.28 -8.26
C TYR A 532 -11.67 11.82 -8.07
N SER A 533 -12.33 12.20 -6.97
CA SER A 533 -13.74 11.86 -6.70
C SER A 533 -14.68 12.46 -7.73
N GLU A 534 -14.47 13.71 -8.12
CA GLU A 534 -15.26 14.38 -9.17
C GLU A 534 -15.08 13.71 -10.54
N TYR A 535 -13.84 13.28 -10.85
CA TYR A 535 -13.56 12.49 -12.06
C TYR A 535 -14.29 11.15 -12.05
N GLU A 536 -14.28 10.39 -10.93
CA GLU A 536 -15.00 9.12 -10.84
C GLU A 536 -16.51 9.29 -11.05
N GLU A 537 -17.12 10.31 -10.45
CA GLU A 537 -18.53 10.63 -10.70
C GLU A 537 -18.80 10.95 -12.18
N ASN A 538 -17.88 11.71 -12.79
CA ASN A 538 -17.98 12.03 -14.22
C ASN A 538 -17.83 10.79 -15.09
N LYS A 539 -16.86 9.90 -14.76
CA LYS A 539 -16.65 8.63 -15.46
C LYS A 539 -17.90 7.75 -15.40
N LYS A 540 -18.51 7.59 -14.22
CA LYS A 540 -19.75 6.83 -14.03
C LYS A 540 -20.92 7.41 -14.85
N LYS A 541 -21.03 8.72 -14.93
CA LYS A 541 -22.07 9.39 -15.75
C LYS A 541 -21.86 9.21 -17.26
N ARG A 542 -20.58 9.14 -17.72
CA ARG A 542 -20.24 9.00 -19.16
C ARG A 542 -20.28 7.56 -19.65
N LEU A 543 -19.72 6.62 -18.87
CA LEU A 543 -19.49 5.23 -19.27
C LEU A 543 -20.48 4.24 -18.62
N GLY A 544 -21.19 4.64 -17.57
CA GLY A 544 -22.05 3.75 -16.77
C GLY A 544 -21.26 2.91 -15.75
N ASP A 545 -21.98 2.10 -14.94
CA ASP A 545 -21.39 1.13 -14.00
C ASP A 545 -21.01 -0.14 -14.80
N GLU A 546 -19.92 -0.12 -15.53
CA GLU A 546 -19.37 -1.32 -16.17
C GLU A 546 -18.40 -2.03 -15.23
N GLU A 547 -18.48 -3.38 -15.17
CA GLU A 547 -17.49 -4.21 -14.48
C GLU A 547 -16.10 -4.02 -15.11
N PRO A 548 -15.00 -4.08 -14.32
CA PRO A 548 -13.64 -3.94 -14.84
C PRO A 548 -13.38 -4.98 -15.95
N LYS A 549 -13.04 -4.50 -17.14
CA LYS A 549 -12.68 -5.32 -18.28
C LYS A 549 -11.17 -5.23 -18.52
N ARG A 550 -10.58 -6.33 -19.02
CA ARG A 550 -9.15 -6.32 -19.40
C ARG A 550 -8.87 -5.17 -20.35
N PHE A 551 -7.86 -4.38 -20.04
CA PHE A 551 -7.42 -3.25 -20.84
C PHE A 551 -7.03 -3.73 -22.26
N LYS A 552 -7.69 -3.21 -23.27
CA LYS A 552 -7.41 -3.52 -24.68
C LYS A 552 -6.70 -2.33 -25.31
N TYR A 553 -5.67 -2.62 -26.09
CA TYR A 553 -5.01 -1.63 -26.93
C TYR A 553 -5.58 -1.73 -28.34
N LYS A 554 -5.74 -0.57 -28.99
CA LYS A 554 -5.95 -0.56 -30.44
C LYS A 554 -4.69 -1.12 -31.11
N LYS A 555 -4.87 -2.04 -32.07
CA LYS A 555 -3.78 -2.39 -32.99
C LYS A 555 -3.62 -1.24 -33.97
N LEU A 556 -2.38 -0.83 -34.24
CA LEU A 556 -2.07 0.03 -35.38
C LEU A 556 -2.59 -0.71 -36.63
N MET A 557 -3.63 -0.15 -37.27
CA MET A 557 -3.99 -0.59 -38.61
C MET A 557 -2.94 0.00 -39.55
N GLU A 558 -2.33 -0.87 -40.39
CA GLU A 558 -1.44 -0.47 -41.49
C GLU A 558 -2.13 0.50 -42.43
#